data_8a24db0052c974c05788a08a78d2014b
#
_entry.id   8a24db0052c974c05788a08a78d2014b
#
_cell.length_a   1.000
_cell.length_b   1.000
_cell.length_c   1.000
_cell.angle_alpha   90.00
_cell.angle_beta   90.00
_cell.angle_gamma   90.00
#
_symmetry.space_group_name_H-M   'P 1'
#
loop_
_entity.id
_entity.type
_entity.pdbx_description
1 polymer ?
#
loop_
_entity_poly.entity_id
_entity_poly.type
_entity_poly.pdbx_seq_one_letter_code
_entity_poly.pdbx_strand_id
1 'polypeptide(L)'
;MDMLFISSTFQDMQYERDAIRNLVMPRLNKEAQKYGQTISVCDLRWGINTAELDSNTAALKVLDVCLDEIENSESPMIVILGERYGWIPPKNLIASVAEKKKLQLEDLQLSATELEIEYGTKIHKNHMLFYFRELDGALIERRY
;
A
#
# COMPACT_ATOMS: atom_id res chain seq x y z
N MET A 1 -13.95 9.24 10.90
CA MET A 1 -13.54 9.07 9.48
C MET A 1 -12.86 7.72 9.35
N ASP A 2 -13.39 6.90 8.51
CA ASP A 2 -12.83 5.58 8.26
C ASP A 2 -11.81 5.68 7.14
N MET A 3 -10.62 5.12 7.36
CA MET A 3 -9.53 5.17 6.39
C MET A 3 -9.23 3.78 5.85
N LEU A 4 -9.22 3.66 4.51
CA LEU A 4 -8.84 2.44 3.83
C LEU A 4 -7.39 2.52 3.35
N PHE A 5 -6.64 1.44 3.48
CA PHE A 5 -5.28 1.36 2.97
C PHE A 5 -5.26 0.68 1.61
N ILE A 6 -4.53 1.27 0.66
CA ILE A 6 -4.30 0.68 -0.66
C ILE A 6 -2.84 0.32 -0.79
N SER A 7 -2.58 -0.97 -0.98
CA SER A 7 -1.24 -1.51 -1.24
C SER A 7 -1.07 -1.77 -2.73
N SER A 8 -0.05 -1.20 -3.33
CA SER A 8 0.35 -1.45 -4.72
C SER A 8 1.74 -0.88 -4.96
N THR A 9 2.36 -1.26 -6.07
CA THR A 9 3.51 -0.53 -6.59
C THR A 9 3.06 0.88 -7.00
N PHE A 10 3.97 1.85 -6.99
CA PHE A 10 3.60 3.25 -7.23
C PHE A 10 3.70 3.67 -8.69
N GLN A 11 4.85 3.42 -9.33
CA GLN A 11 5.13 3.95 -10.66
C GLN A 11 4.13 3.46 -11.72
N ASP A 12 3.78 2.21 -11.68
CA ASP A 12 2.93 1.59 -12.68
C ASP A 12 1.44 1.60 -12.31
N MET A 13 1.11 1.97 -11.09
CA MET A 13 -0.28 1.97 -10.58
C MET A 13 -0.83 3.37 -10.30
N GLN A 14 -0.21 4.41 -10.83
CA GLN A 14 -0.65 5.79 -10.61
C GLN A 14 -2.07 6.04 -11.14
N TYR A 15 -2.37 5.54 -12.33
CA TYR A 15 -3.70 5.70 -12.93
C TYR A 15 -4.78 5.00 -12.11
N GLU A 16 -4.49 3.80 -11.65
CA GLU A 16 -5.41 3.00 -10.85
C GLU A 16 -5.67 3.66 -9.50
N ARG A 17 -4.64 4.17 -8.84
CA ARG A 17 -4.76 4.91 -7.58
C ARG A 17 -5.52 6.21 -7.76
N ASP A 18 -5.23 6.96 -8.82
CA ASP A 18 -5.93 8.21 -9.13
C ASP A 18 -7.41 7.96 -9.47
N ALA A 19 -7.71 6.88 -10.17
CA ALA A 19 -9.09 6.50 -10.46
C ALA A 19 -9.85 6.16 -9.17
N ILE A 20 -9.24 5.44 -8.25
CA ILE A 20 -9.86 5.16 -6.95
C ILE A 20 -10.14 6.47 -6.21
N ARG A 21 -9.15 7.34 -6.12
CA ARG A 21 -9.26 8.59 -5.39
C ARG A 21 -10.29 9.54 -6.00
N ASN A 22 -10.30 9.67 -7.32
CA ASN A 22 -11.06 10.70 -8.01
C ASN A 22 -12.42 10.24 -8.54
N LEU A 23 -12.61 8.94 -8.75
CA LEU A 23 -13.85 8.39 -9.32
C LEU A 23 -14.58 7.47 -8.33
N VAL A 24 -13.87 6.55 -7.71
CA VAL A 24 -14.48 5.55 -6.83
C VAL A 24 -14.84 6.16 -5.47
N MET A 25 -13.91 6.85 -4.84
CA MET A 25 -14.12 7.39 -3.49
C MET A 25 -15.26 8.41 -3.41
N PRO A 26 -15.42 9.34 -4.36
CA PRO A 26 -16.58 10.24 -4.31
C PRO A 26 -17.92 9.51 -4.37
N ARG A 27 -18.02 8.46 -5.18
CA ARG A 27 -19.24 7.64 -5.27
C ARG A 27 -19.47 6.86 -3.98
N LEU A 28 -18.43 6.28 -3.44
CA LEU A 28 -18.51 5.52 -2.19
C LEU A 28 -18.92 6.43 -1.03
N ASN A 29 -18.37 7.64 -0.96
CA ASN A 29 -18.72 8.61 0.08
C ASN A 29 -20.17 9.11 -0.04
N LYS A 30 -20.67 9.23 -1.26
CA LYS A 30 -22.08 9.59 -1.47
C LYS A 30 -23.00 8.54 -0.85
N GLU A 31 -22.65 7.26 -0.99
CA GLU A 31 -23.41 6.18 -0.35
C GLU A 31 -23.20 6.15 1.16
N ALA A 32 -21.95 6.31 1.62
CA ALA A 32 -21.61 6.28 3.05
C ALA A 32 -22.28 7.41 3.84
N GLN A 33 -22.47 8.58 3.23
CA GLN A 33 -23.14 9.70 3.87
C GLN A 33 -24.58 9.40 4.27
N LYS A 34 -25.24 8.51 3.57
CA LYS A 34 -26.60 8.05 3.94
C LYS A 34 -26.62 7.39 5.31
N TYR A 35 -25.49 6.91 5.77
CA TYR A 35 -25.31 6.24 7.07
C TYR A 35 -24.48 7.09 8.04
N GLY A 36 -24.26 8.37 7.72
CA GLY A 36 -23.47 9.28 8.55
C GLY A 36 -21.99 8.95 8.57
N GLN A 37 -21.47 8.25 7.57
CA GLN A 37 -20.07 7.82 7.49
C GLN A 37 -19.29 8.59 6.43
N THR A 38 -18.00 8.77 6.67
CA THR A 38 -17.05 9.33 5.71
C THR A 38 -15.88 8.37 5.58
N ILE A 39 -15.52 8.03 4.35
CA ILE A 39 -14.44 7.11 4.04
C ILE A 39 -13.36 7.86 3.27
N SER A 40 -12.11 7.70 3.69
CA SER A 40 -10.95 8.24 2.98
C SER A 40 -9.97 7.12 2.62
N VAL A 41 -9.08 7.43 1.69
CA VAL A 41 -8.03 6.50 1.25
C VAL A 41 -6.69 7.00 1.73
N CYS A 42 -5.93 6.11 2.35
CA CYS A 42 -4.52 6.38 2.67
C CYS A 42 -3.69 6.16 1.41
N ASP A 43 -3.20 7.24 0.84
CA ASP A 43 -2.28 7.20 -0.30
C ASP A 43 -0.96 7.84 0.10
N LEU A 44 0.03 6.99 0.39
CA LEU A 44 1.31 7.41 0.93
C LEU A 44 2.28 7.98 -0.11
N ARG A 45 1.88 8.10 -1.37
CA ARG A 45 2.65 8.86 -2.36
C ARG A 45 2.81 10.33 -1.95
N TRP A 46 1.87 10.82 -1.15
CA TRP A 46 1.80 12.20 -0.71
C TRP A 46 1.81 12.24 0.82
N GLY A 47 2.75 12.92 1.41
CA GLY A 47 2.70 13.22 2.83
C GLY A 47 3.81 12.63 3.70
N ILE A 48 4.71 11.83 3.16
CA ILE A 48 5.89 11.40 3.92
C ILE A 48 7.05 12.34 3.55
N ASN A 49 7.46 13.18 4.49
CA ASN A 49 8.59 14.07 4.29
C ASN A 49 9.90 13.36 4.63
N THR A 50 10.69 13.07 3.60
CA THR A 50 11.99 12.41 3.75
C THR A 50 13.16 13.30 3.27
N ALA A 51 12.89 14.57 2.94
CA ALA A 51 13.86 15.44 2.27
C ALA A 51 15.14 15.69 3.07
N GLU A 52 15.05 15.68 4.41
CA GLU A 52 16.20 15.93 5.31
C GLU A 52 16.85 14.64 5.82
N LEU A 53 16.40 13.49 5.37
CA LEU A 53 16.89 12.20 5.84
C LEU A 53 17.88 11.61 4.85
N ASP A 54 18.84 10.82 5.35
CA ASP A 54 19.67 9.99 4.48
C ASP A 54 18.79 8.87 3.86
N SER A 55 19.31 8.20 2.83
CA SER A 55 18.52 7.22 2.07
C SER A 55 18.05 6.03 2.91
N ASN A 56 18.85 5.55 3.86
CA ASN A 56 18.46 4.45 4.73
C ASN A 56 17.40 4.87 5.74
N THR A 57 17.57 6.03 6.36
CA THR A 57 16.59 6.57 7.30
C THR A 57 15.27 6.90 6.60
N ALA A 58 15.34 7.46 5.39
CA ALA A 58 14.15 7.73 4.59
C ALA A 58 13.40 6.44 4.25
N ALA A 59 14.12 5.40 3.81
CA ALA A 59 13.52 4.10 3.49
C ALA A 59 12.86 3.47 4.72
N LEU A 60 13.53 3.49 5.86
CA LEU A 60 12.97 2.97 7.11
C LEU A 60 11.71 3.73 7.51
N LYS A 61 11.73 5.05 7.41
CA LYS A 61 10.56 5.87 7.72
C LYS A 61 9.36 5.54 6.82
N VAL A 62 9.60 5.37 5.53
CA VAL A 62 8.55 4.99 4.59
C VAL A 62 7.93 3.64 4.98
N LEU A 63 8.75 2.64 5.28
CA LEU A 63 8.28 1.33 5.70
C LEU A 63 7.49 1.41 7.01
N ASP A 64 8.02 2.11 8.01
CA ASP A 64 7.34 2.28 9.30
C ASP A 64 5.97 2.94 9.13
N VAL A 65 5.90 4.02 8.36
CA VAL A 65 4.64 4.74 8.14
C VAL A 65 3.63 3.86 7.40
N CYS A 66 4.07 3.11 6.38
CA CYS A 66 3.20 2.20 5.65
C CYS A 66 2.58 1.15 6.56
N LEU A 67 3.39 0.51 7.39
CA LEU A 67 2.89 -0.52 8.29
C LEU A 67 2.02 0.05 9.41
N ASP A 68 2.36 1.23 9.93
CA ASP A 68 1.53 1.91 10.93
C ASP A 68 0.14 2.25 10.34
N GLU A 69 0.09 2.70 9.09
CA GLU A 69 -1.19 3.02 8.44
C GLU A 69 -2.02 1.77 8.17
N ILE A 70 -1.39 0.64 7.83
CA ILE A 70 -2.11 -0.64 7.72
C ILE A 70 -2.73 -1.02 9.06
N GLU A 71 -1.97 -0.89 10.14
CA GLU A 71 -2.43 -1.20 11.50
C GLU A 71 -3.61 -0.33 11.92
N ASN A 72 -3.60 0.94 11.55
CA ASN A 72 -4.62 1.92 11.96
C ASN A 72 -5.77 2.08 10.98
N SER A 73 -5.69 1.45 9.80
CA SER A 73 -6.74 1.54 8.80
C SER A 73 -7.91 0.59 9.08
N GLU A 74 -9.06 0.92 8.50
CA GLU A 74 -10.24 0.06 8.57
C GLU A 74 -10.17 -1.04 7.51
N SER A 75 -10.87 -2.13 7.75
CA SER A 75 -11.05 -3.18 6.76
C SER A 75 -12.15 -2.81 5.75
N PRO A 76 -12.05 -3.22 4.50
CA PRO A 76 -11.01 -4.07 3.95
C PRO A 76 -9.75 -3.31 3.54
N MET A 77 -8.60 -4.00 3.57
CA MET A 77 -7.40 -3.52 2.91
C MET A 77 -7.48 -3.86 1.42
N ILE A 78 -7.15 -2.90 0.58
CA ILE A 78 -7.22 -3.08 -0.87
C ILE A 78 -5.81 -3.29 -1.42
N VAL A 79 -5.62 -4.35 -2.20
CA VAL A 79 -4.35 -4.69 -2.83
C VAL A 79 -4.52 -4.69 -4.34
N ILE A 80 -3.68 -3.95 -5.06
CA ILE A 80 -3.68 -3.93 -6.51
C ILE A 80 -2.34 -4.47 -7.00
N LEU A 81 -2.37 -5.58 -7.69
CA LEU A 81 -1.19 -6.25 -8.22
C LEU A 81 -1.17 -6.19 -9.74
N GLY A 82 0.01 -5.99 -10.29
CA GLY A 82 0.26 -5.97 -11.71
C GLY A 82 1.54 -6.75 -12.05
N GLU A 83 2.23 -6.32 -13.07
CA GLU A 83 3.39 -7.02 -13.62
C GLU A 83 4.69 -6.72 -12.86
N ARG A 84 4.71 -5.65 -12.06
CA ARG A 84 5.91 -5.25 -11.30
C ARG A 84 5.86 -5.76 -9.88
N TYR A 85 7.00 -6.28 -9.43
CA TYR A 85 7.16 -6.72 -8.04
C TYR A 85 7.32 -5.53 -7.08
N GLY A 86 7.98 -4.48 -7.55
CA GLY A 86 8.21 -3.26 -6.78
C GLY A 86 9.58 -3.20 -6.12
N TRP A 87 9.80 -2.11 -5.39
CA TRP A 87 11.08 -1.85 -4.73
C TRP A 87 11.34 -2.83 -3.60
N ILE A 88 12.56 -3.37 -3.58
CA ILE A 88 13.03 -4.29 -2.53
C ILE A 88 13.94 -3.51 -1.60
N PRO A 89 13.50 -3.22 -0.36
CA PRO A 89 14.35 -2.54 0.61
C PRO A 89 15.55 -3.40 1.02
N PRO A 90 16.62 -2.79 1.56
CA PRO A 90 17.73 -3.57 2.14
C PRO A 90 17.23 -4.55 3.21
N LYS A 91 17.84 -5.74 3.26
CA LYS A 91 17.43 -6.81 4.18
C LYS A 91 17.42 -6.38 5.65
N ASN A 92 18.39 -5.56 6.05
CA ASN A 92 18.48 -5.09 7.43
C ASN A 92 17.28 -4.19 7.80
N LEU A 93 16.75 -3.44 6.86
CA LEU A 93 15.54 -2.62 7.09
C LEU A 93 14.30 -3.49 7.22
N ILE A 94 14.16 -4.49 6.35
CA ILE A 94 13.07 -5.47 6.43
C ILE A 94 13.11 -6.18 7.78
N ALA A 95 14.28 -6.65 8.21
CA ALA A 95 14.47 -7.34 9.48
C ALA A 95 14.09 -6.44 10.67
N SER A 96 14.53 -5.19 10.63
CA SER A 96 14.22 -4.19 11.69
C SER A 96 12.71 -3.97 11.83
N VAL A 97 12.03 -3.76 10.71
CA VAL A 97 10.58 -3.51 10.70
C VAL A 97 9.82 -4.77 11.11
N ALA A 98 10.23 -5.94 10.64
CA ALA A 98 9.62 -7.21 11.01
C ALA A 98 9.71 -7.48 12.52
N GLU A 99 10.85 -7.21 13.12
CA GLU A 99 11.04 -7.34 14.57
C GLU A 99 10.13 -6.39 15.33
N LYS A 100 10.10 -5.13 14.93
CA LYS A 100 9.26 -4.09 15.55
C LYS A 100 7.77 -4.43 15.47
N LYS A 101 7.31 -4.98 14.37
CA LYS A 101 5.91 -5.34 14.13
C LYS A 101 5.59 -6.78 14.51
N LYS A 102 6.54 -7.52 15.05
CA LYS A 102 6.37 -8.94 15.43
C LYS A 102 5.90 -9.79 14.26
N LEU A 103 6.43 -9.51 13.07
CA LEU A 103 6.11 -10.21 11.84
C LEU A 103 7.16 -11.27 11.58
N GLN A 104 6.75 -12.53 11.43
CA GLN A 104 7.62 -13.63 11.09
C GLN A 104 7.69 -13.81 9.59
N LEU A 105 8.86 -13.59 9.01
CA LEU A 105 9.08 -13.68 7.57
C LEU A 105 10.02 -14.85 7.26
N GLU A 106 9.67 -15.65 6.26
CA GLU A 106 10.52 -16.73 5.77
C GLU A 106 11.70 -16.18 4.99
N ASP A 107 11.50 -15.08 4.25
CA ASP A 107 12.53 -14.44 3.45
C ASP A 107 12.53 -12.94 3.75
N LEU A 108 13.73 -12.36 3.85
CA LEU A 108 13.90 -10.92 4.05
C LEU A 108 14.08 -10.16 2.73
N GLN A 109 14.08 -10.85 1.60
CA GLN A 109 14.25 -10.26 0.29
C GLN A 109 12.88 -10.00 -0.37
N LEU A 110 12.10 -9.16 0.28
CA LEU A 110 10.73 -8.82 -0.12
C LEU A 110 10.63 -7.40 -0.67
N SER A 111 9.73 -7.19 -1.61
CA SER A 111 9.35 -5.83 -1.98
C SER A 111 8.55 -5.17 -0.85
N ALA A 112 8.53 -3.84 -0.85
CA ALA A 112 7.71 -3.08 0.10
C ALA A 112 6.23 -3.48 -0.02
N THR A 113 5.75 -3.70 -1.23
CA THR A 113 4.37 -4.13 -1.47
C THR A 113 4.09 -5.50 -0.86
N GLU A 114 5.00 -6.46 -1.04
CA GLU A 114 4.83 -7.79 -0.44
C GLU A 114 4.87 -7.73 1.08
N LEU A 115 5.73 -6.89 1.65
CA LEU A 115 5.77 -6.67 3.10
C LEU A 115 4.43 -6.10 3.62
N GLU A 116 3.85 -5.15 2.89
CA GLU A 116 2.54 -4.62 3.23
C GLU A 116 1.46 -5.70 3.19
N ILE A 117 1.50 -6.58 2.20
CA ILE A 117 0.54 -7.70 2.09
C ILE A 117 0.70 -8.67 3.25
N GLU A 118 1.93 -9.03 3.59
CA GLU A 118 2.21 -9.91 4.73
C GLU A 118 1.69 -9.33 6.04
N TYR A 119 1.95 -8.05 6.27
CA TYR A 119 1.46 -7.37 7.47
C TYR A 119 -0.06 -7.19 7.44
N GLY A 120 -0.61 -6.82 6.30
CA GLY A 120 -2.06 -6.69 6.11
C GLY A 120 -2.79 -7.99 6.38
N THR A 121 -2.22 -9.11 5.95
CA THR A 121 -2.78 -10.44 6.23
C THR A 121 -2.85 -10.71 7.74
N LYS A 122 -1.83 -10.27 8.50
CA LYS A 122 -1.81 -10.39 9.95
C LYS A 122 -2.87 -9.51 10.62
N ILE A 123 -3.01 -8.26 10.18
CA ILE A 123 -3.89 -7.27 10.83
C ILE A 123 -5.33 -7.40 10.36
N HIS A 124 -5.57 -7.49 9.06
CA HIS A 124 -6.91 -7.50 8.49
C HIS A 124 -7.45 -8.91 8.22
N LYS A 125 -6.61 -9.92 8.37
CA LYS A 125 -6.99 -11.34 8.24
C LYS A 125 -7.71 -11.61 6.91
N ASN A 126 -9.00 -11.98 6.97
CA ASN A 126 -9.79 -12.33 5.78
C ASN A 126 -10.42 -11.10 5.11
N HIS A 127 -10.16 -9.90 5.61
CA HIS A 127 -10.76 -8.66 5.11
C HIS A 127 -9.78 -7.95 4.18
N MET A 128 -9.38 -8.60 3.10
CA MET A 128 -8.50 -8.05 2.07
C MET A 128 -9.12 -8.28 0.71
N LEU A 129 -9.08 -7.26 -0.14
CA LEU A 129 -9.56 -7.32 -1.51
C LEU A 129 -8.38 -7.24 -2.47
N PHE A 130 -8.22 -8.25 -3.31
CA PHE A 130 -7.13 -8.33 -4.27
C PHE A 130 -7.66 -8.10 -5.68
N TYR A 131 -7.03 -7.17 -6.38
CA TYR A 131 -7.33 -6.85 -7.76
C TYR A 131 -6.07 -7.08 -8.60
N PHE A 132 -6.19 -7.87 -9.64
CA PHE A 132 -5.07 -8.20 -10.54
C PHE A 132 -5.28 -7.47 -11.86
N ARG A 133 -4.29 -6.66 -12.22
CA ARG A 133 -4.31 -5.95 -13.49
C ARG A 133 -3.56 -6.75 -14.55
N GLU A 134 -4.21 -6.99 -15.68
CA GLU A 134 -3.58 -7.55 -16.87
C GLU A 134 -3.39 -6.45 -17.90
N LEU A 135 -2.20 -6.37 -18.48
CA LEU A 135 -1.89 -5.42 -19.53
C LEU A 135 -1.76 -6.14 -20.86
N ASP A 136 -2.26 -5.50 -21.93
CA ASP A 136 -1.94 -5.87 -23.30
C ASP A 136 -0.43 -5.73 -23.52
N GLY A 137 0.20 -6.65 -24.27
CA GLY A 137 1.64 -6.63 -24.54
C GLY A 137 2.15 -5.31 -25.09
N ALA A 138 1.38 -4.67 -25.99
CA ALA A 138 1.73 -3.37 -26.54
C ALA A 138 1.74 -2.26 -25.48
N LEU A 139 0.88 -2.35 -24.47
CA LEU A 139 0.85 -1.40 -23.35
C LEU A 139 2.01 -1.63 -22.39
N ILE A 140 2.41 -2.88 -22.19
CA ILE A 140 3.58 -3.22 -21.37
C ILE A 140 4.83 -2.58 -21.95
N GLU A 141 5.08 -2.70 -23.27
CA GLU A 141 6.24 -2.10 -23.93
C GLU A 141 6.29 -0.58 -23.78
N ARG A 142 5.14 0.08 -23.73
CA ARG A 142 5.07 1.54 -23.56
C ARG A 142 5.31 1.99 -22.14
N ARG A 143 5.01 1.16 -21.15
CA ARG A 143 5.14 1.52 -19.74
C ARG A 143 6.50 1.17 -19.13
N TYR A 144 7.14 0.17 -19.66
CA TYR A 144 8.40 -0.36 -19.15
C TYR A 144 9.47 -0.40 -20.22
#